data_4352d2362518950a88a826bc16d4f673
#
_entry.id   4352d2362518950a88a826bc16d4f673
#
_cell.length_a   1.000
_cell.length_b   1.000
_cell.length_c   1.000
_cell.angle_alpha   90.00
_cell.angle_beta   90.00
_cell.angle_gamma   90.00
#
_symmetry.space_group_name_H-M   'P 1'
#
loop_
_entity.id
_entity.type
_entity.pdbx_description
1 polymer ?
#
loop_
_entity_poly.entity_id
_entity_poly.type
_entity_poly.pdbx_seq_one_letter_code
_entity_poly.pdbx_strand_id
1 'polypeptide(L)'
;VKDVYRKMWIPYLGNMADRWPEYDIRCEGACSSCQALLALNMETLKALGIYEENSDKTIVVGPRNTIPDKPKDKIILHGNCTKRFADKGMWIPGCPPGETGLYLTVKTGQVVDGEIPGCIENVIRPSMEADHPKWRAYVEQKAKEFYENPENQ
;
A
#
# COMPACT_ATOMS: atom_id res chain seq x y z
N VAL A 1 -25.06 1.08 8.70
CA VAL A 1 -23.70 1.65 8.74
C VAL A 1 -22.73 0.74 9.47
N LYS A 2 -23.03 0.29 10.69
CA LYS A 2 -22.16 -0.64 11.46
C LYS A 2 -21.92 -1.98 10.75
N ASP A 3 -22.93 -2.55 10.09
CA ASP A 3 -22.80 -3.86 9.44
C ASP A 3 -22.06 -3.80 8.11
N VAL A 4 -22.20 -2.70 7.36
CA VAL A 4 -21.40 -2.43 6.16
C VAL A 4 -19.92 -2.23 6.56
N TYR A 5 -19.67 -1.46 7.59
CA TYR A 5 -18.31 -1.28 8.13
C TYR A 5 -17.71 -2.60 8.60
N ARG A 6 -18.47 -3.42 9.31
CA ARG A 6 -18.05 -4.74 9.77
C ARG A 6 -17.73 -5.68 8.61
N LYS A 7 -18.58 -5.75 7.59
CA LYS A 7 -18.38 -6.60 6.42
C LYS A 7 -17.23 -6.13 5.53
N MET A 8 -16.99 -4.82 5.44
CA MET A 8 -15.89 -4.27 4.65
C MET A 8 -14.55 -4.24 5.38
N TRP A 9 -14.53 -4.02 6.70
CA TRP A 9 -13.30 -3.74 7.44
C TRP A 9 -12.83 -4.83 8.40
N ILE A 10 -13.70 -5.69 8.90
CA ILE A 10 -13.28 -6.78 9.80
C ILE A 10 -12.43 -7.85 9.12
N PRO A 11 -12.65 -8.21 7.86
CA PRO A 11 -11.68 -9.03 7.13
C PRO A 11 -10.28 -8.39 7.07
N TYR A 12 -10.19 -7.08 7.19
CA TYR A 12 -8.92 -6.33 7.18
C TYR A 12 -8.22 -6.24 8.54
N LEU A 13 -8.92 -6.52 9.62
CA LEU A 13 -8.34 -6.53 10.97
C LEU A 13 -7.71 -7.89 11.33
N GLY A 14 -7.78 -8.86 10.41
CA GLY A 14 -7.02 -10.09 10.50
C GLY A 14 -5.54 -9.87 10.15
N ASN A 15 -4.88 -10.92 9.73
CA ASN A 15 -3.53 -10.82 9.21
C ASN A 15 -3.55 -10.18 7.81
N MET A 16 -3.22 -8.90 7.72
CA MET A 16 -3.21 -8.15 6.45
C MET A 16 -2.31 -8.80 5.38
N ALA A 17 -1.27 -9.51 5.81
CA ALA A 17 -0.38 -10.23 4.89
C ALA A 17 -1.11 -11.31 4.07
N ASP A 18 -2.11 -11.96 4.63
CA ASP A 18 -2.85 -13.03 3.96
C ASP A 18 -3.74 -12.54 2.82
N ARG A 19 -4.03 -11.25 2.78
CA ARG A 19 -4.86 -10.64 1.74
C ARG A 19 -4.16 -10.53 0.38
N TRP A 20 -2.85 -10.36 0.40
CA TRP A 20 -2.02 -10.25 -0.80
C TRP A 20 -0.91 -11.30 -0.77
N PRO A 21 -1.27 -12.59 -0.94
CA PRO A 21 -0.36 -13.72 -0.72
C PRO A 21 0.80 -13.77 -1.72
N GLU A 22 0.71 -13.06 -2.83
CA GLU A 22 1.77 -12.98 -3.84
C GLU A 22 2.95 -12.10 -3.38
N TYR A 23 2.70 -11.20 -2.41
CA TYR A 23 3.74 -10.35 -1.81
C TYR A 23 4.22 -10.90 -0.47
N ASP A 24 5.49 -10.65 -0.16
CA ASP A 24 6.02 -10.82 1.20
C ASP A 24 5.69 -9.55 2.02
N ILE A 25 4.52 -9.55 2.66
CA ILE A 25 4.07 -8.45 3.52
C ILE A 25 4.34 -8.79 4.98
N ARG A 26 5.08 -7.94 5.64
CA ARG A 26 5.44 -8.03 7.05
C ARG A 26 4.86 -6.84 7.79
N CYS A 27 3.75 -7.05 8.51
CA CYS A 27 2.98 -5.96 9.12
C CYS A 27 2.76 -6.14 10.63
N GLU A 28 3.62 -6.90 11.30
CA GLU A 28 3.49 -7.14 12.74
C GLU A 28 3.71 -5.86 13.54
N GLY A 29 2.74 -5.57 14.41
CA GLY A 29 2.73 -4.35 15.21
C GLY A 29 2.34 -3.08 14.45
N ALA A 30 1.89 -3.19 13.20
CA ALA A 30 1.39 -2.05 12.44
C ALA A 30 0.12 -1.46 13.07
N CYS A 31 0.06 -0.13 13.17
CA CYS A 31 -1.14 0.56 13.61
C CYS A 31 -2.22 0.59 12.53
N SER A 32 -3.46 0.91 12.92
CA SER A 32 -4.61 0.94 12.01
C SER A 32 -4.42 1.89 10.83
N SER A 33 -3.78 3.04 11.03
CA SER A 33 -3.53 4.01 9.95
C SER A 33 -2.61 3.44 8.87
N CYS A 34 -1.48 2.81 9.28
CA CYS A 34 -0.57 2.19 8.33
C CYS A 34 -1.17 0.95 7.66
N GLN A 35 -2.01 0.18 8.36
CA GLN A 35 -2.74 -0.94 7.76
C GLN A 35 -3.74 -0.46 6.70
N ALA A 36 -4.47 0.62 6.96
CA ALA A 36 -5.40 1.22 6.00
C ALA A 36 -4.68 1.71 4.75
N LEU A 37 -3.53 2.39 4.91
CA LEU A 37 -2.71 2.84 3.78
C LEU A 37 -2.10 1.68 3.00
N LEU A 38 -1.66 0.62 3.69
CA LEU A 38 -1.22 -0.60 3.01
C LEU A 38 -2.32 -1.15 2.11
N ALA A 39 -3.55 -1.30 2.63
CA ALA A 39 -4.68 -1.78 1.86
C ALA A 39 -4.96 -0.89 0.64
N LEU A 40 -5.04 0.43 0.83
CA LEU A 40 -5.27 1.39 -0.24
C LEU A 40 -4.21 1.25 -1.35
N ASN A 41 -2.94 1.21 -0.98
CA ASN A 41 -1.85 1.15 -1.96
C ASN A 41 -1.79 -0.20 -2.68
N MET A 42 -2.03 -1.32 -2.00
CA MET A 42 -2.06 -2.64 -2.64
C MET A 42 -3.23 -2.76 -3.64
N GLU A 43 -4.41 -2.24 -3.29
CA GLU A 43 -5.54 -2.17 -4.23
C GLU A 43 -5.27 -1.21 -5.39
N THR A 44 -4.52 -0.14 -5.16
CA THR A 44 -4.08 0.77 -6.24
C THR A 44 -3.16 0.06 -7.22
N LEU A 45 -2.22 -0.77 -6.77
CA LEU A 45 -1.38 -1.58 -7.66
C LEU A 45 -2.22 -2.51 -8.54
N LYS A 46 -3.30 -3.10 -8.00
CA LYS A 46 -4.26 -3.91 -8.77
C LYS A 46 -5.01 -3.06 -9.79
N ALA A 47 -5.52 -1.90 -9.37
CA ALA A 47 -6.24 -0.98 -10.25
C ALA A 47 -5.41 -0.52 -11.45
N LEU A 48 -4.10 -0.34 -11.25
CA LEU A 48 -3.16 0.07 -12.29
C LEU A 48 -2.64 -1.10 -13.15
N GLY A 49 -2.94 -2.35 -12.80
CA GLY A 49 -2.47 -3.53 -13.50
C GLY A 49 -0.97 -3.82 -13.33
N ILE A 50 -0.36 -3.31 -12.26
CA ILE A 50 1.08 -3.48 -11.97
C ILE A 50 1.34 -4.31 -10.71
N TYR A 51 0.33 -4.96 -10.19
CA TYR A 51 0.39 -5.74 -8.96
C TYR A 51 1.30 -6.97 -9.10
N GLU A 52 1.06 -7.82 -10.08
CA GLU A 52 1.78 -9.08 -10.25
C GLU A 52 3.26 -8.88 -10.61
N GLU A 53 3.57 -7.94 -11.48
CA GLU A 53 4.95 -7.67 -11.93
C GLU A 53 5.86 -7.14 -10.82
N ASN A 54 5.28 -6.64 -9.73
CA ASN A 54 6.01 -6.10 -8.57
C ASN A 54 5.98 -7.01 -7.34
N SER A 55 5.44 -8.22 -7.46
CA SER A 55 5.24 -9.15 -6.34
C SER A 55 6.53 -9.75 -5.76
N ASP A 56 7.67 -9.51 -6.38
CA ASP A 56 8.99 -9.89 -5.86
C ASP A 56 9.48 -9.01 -4.69
N LYS A 57 8.74 -7.94 -4.39
CA LYS A 57 9.07 -7.01 -3.32
C LYS A 57 8.58 -7.49 -1.96
N THR A 58 9.34 -7.14 -0.93
CA THR A 58 8.92 -7.24 0.47
C THR A 58 8.46 -5.87 0.95
N ILE A 59 7.27 -5.82 1.56
CA ILE A 59 6.72 -4.60 2.14
C ILE A 59 6.68 -4.76 3.66
N VAL A 60 7.37 -3.87 4.37
CA VAL A 60 7.47 -3.89 5.83
C VAL A 60 6.73 -2.70 6.41
N VAL A 61 5.76 -2.98 7.27
CA VAL A 61 4.92 -1.99 7.94
C VAL A 61 4.89 -2.32 9.43
N GLY A 62 5.25 -1.35 10.26
CA GLY A 62 5.25 -1.55 11.71
C GLY A 62 6.60 -1.95 12.30
N PRO A 63 6.72 -1.87 13.65
CA PRO A 63 8.02 -1.92 14.32
C PRO A 63 8.56 -3.32 14.61
N ARG A 64 7.73 -4.35 14.57
CA ARG A 64 8.09 -5.70 15.08
C ARG A 64 8.32 -6.72 13.96
N ASN A 65 9.02 -6.31 12.92
CA ASN A 65 9.28 -7.16 11.76
C ASN A 65 10.77 -7.48 11.61
N THR A 66 11.06 -8.59 10.96
CA THR A 66 12.38 -8.93 10.46
C THR A 66 12.54 -8.48 9.01
N ILE A 67 13.75 -8.15 8.59
CA ILE A 67 14.04 -7.73 7.22
C ILE A 67 14.71 -8.89 6.49
N PRO A 68 14.22 -9.29 5.30
CA PRO A 68 14.83 -10.35 4.52
C PRO A 68 16.18 -9.91 3.93
N ASP A 69 17.02 -10.89 3.62
CA ASP A 69 18.25 -10.68 2.86
C ASP A 69 17.93 -10.58 1.36
N LYS A 70 17.57 -9.37 0.94
CA LYS A 70 17.22 -9.02 -0.45
C LYS A 70 17.91 -7.71 -0.84
N PRO A 71 18.07 -7.43 -2.14
CA PRO A 71 18.52 -6.13 -2.62
C PRO A 71 17.64 -5.00 -2.09
N LYS A 72 18.25 -3.86 -1.83
CA LYS A 72 17.59 -2.70 -1.19
C LYS A 72 16.36 -2.19 -1.96
N ASP A 73 16.41 -2.23 -3.28
CA ASP A 73 15.31 -1.86 -4.19
C ASP A 73 14.13 -2.86 -4.19
N LYS A 74 14.31 -4.01 -3.55
CA LYS A 74 13.26 -5.04 -3.38
C LYS A 74 12.61 -5.02 -1.99
N ILE A 75 13.01 -4.10 -1.12
CA ILE A 75 12.47 -3.96 0.24
C ILE A 75 11.91 -2.55 0.40
N ILE A 76 10.63 -2.46 0.70
CA ILE A 76 9.95 -1.18 0.97
C ILE A 76 9.64 -1.10 2.46
N LEU A 77 10.11 -0.06 3.09
CA LEU A 77 9.96 0.22 4.51
C LEU A 77 9.00 1.39 4.69
N HIS A 78 7.79 1.10 5.17
CA HIS A 78 6.71 2.06 5.24
C HIS A 78 6.57 2.65 6.65
N GLY A 79 6.82 3.94 6.76
CA GLY A 79 6.58 4.70 7.98
C GLY A 79 7.77 4.80 8.94
N ASN A 80 7.64 5.72 9.89
CA ASN A 80 8.68 6.01 10.87
C ASN A 80 9.00 4.82 11.79
N CYS A 81 8.04 3.90 12.00
CA CYS A 81 8.26 2.68 12.78
C CYS A 81 9.32 1.74 12.17
N THR A 82 9.60 1.88 10.87
CA THR A 82 10.60 1.08 10.16
C THR A 82 11.93 1.80 9.94
N LYS A 83 12.06 3.05 10.43
CA LYS A 83 13.26 3.91 10.24
C LYS A 83 14.56 3.24 10.62
N ARG A 84 14.56 2.41 11.68
CA ARG A 84 15.75 1.69 12.13
C ARG A 84 16.34 0.74 11.10
N PHE A 85 15.60 0.41 10.06
CA PHE A 85 16.02 -0.45 8.95
C PHE A 85 16.31 0.31 7.65
N ALA A 86 16.37 1.65 7.68
CA ALA A 86 16.47 2.49 6.49
C ALA A 86 17.70 2.20 5.60
N ASP A 87 18.74 1.61 6.17
CA ASP A 87 19.92 1.14 5.45
C ASP A 87 19.67 -0.13 4.60
N LYS A 88 18.57 -0.89 4.90
CA LYS A 88 18.25 -2.18 4.28
C LYS A 88 17.18 -2.12 3.19
N GLY A 89 16.53 -1.00 2.98
CA GLY A 89 15.45 -0.87 2.02
C GLY A 89 15.16 0.56 1.58
N MET A 90 14.14 0.71 0.77
CA MET A 90 13.59 2.00 0.39
C MET A 90 12.65 2.48 1.50
N TRP A 91 13.12 3.41 2.31
CA TRP A 91 12.35 3.91 3.45
C TRP A 91 11.49 5.11 3.08
N ILE A 92 10.19 4.99 3.32
CA ILE A 92 9.18 6.05 3.13
C ILE A 92 8.86 6.64 4.50
N PRO A 93 9.25 7.89 4.78
CA PRO A 93 9.02 8.52 6.07
C PRO A 93 7.55 8.89 6.30
N GLY A 94 7.19 9.13 7.54
CA GLY A 94 5.87 9.61 7.97
C GLY A 94 5.23 8.74 9.05
N CYS A 95 4.24 9.32 9.73
CA CYS A 95 3.48 8.62 10.76
C CYS A 95 1.99 9.07 10.72
N PRO A 96 1.23 8.52 9.77
CA PRO A 96 1.62 7.64 8.67
C PRO A 96 2.31 8.40 7.52
N PRO A 97 2.94 7.69 6.56
CA PRO A 97 3.35 8.27 5.28
C PRO A 97 2.20 8.84 4.47
N GLY A 98 2.50 9.62 3.45
CA GLY A 98 1.50 10.11 2.50
C GLY A 98 0.74 8.97 1.79
N GLU A 99 -0.50 9.21 1.43
CA GLU A 99 -1.45 8.21 0.91
C GLU A 99 -0.94 7.47 -0.34
N THR A 100 -0.12 8.12 -1.15
CA THR A 100 0.35 7.59 -2.44
C THR A 100 1.80 7.11 -2.41
N GLY A 101 2.51 7.30 -1.32
CA GLY A 101 3.94 7.04 -1.22
C GLY A 101 4.31 5.60 -1.53
N LEU A 102 3.57 4.64 -1.01
CA LEU A 102 3.88 3.22 -1.19
C LEU A 102 3.72 2.78 -2.66
N TYR A 103 2.57 3.00 -3.28
CA TYR A 103 2.37 2.55 -4.65
C TYR A 103 3.26 3.29 -5.66
N LEU A 104 3.53 4.58 -5.44
CA LEU A 104 4.44 5.34 -6.29
C LEU A 104 5.89 4.89 -6.14
N THR A 105 6.31 4.54 -4.92
CA THR A 105 7.64 3.94 -4.69
C THR A 105 7.77 2.59 -5.41
N VAL A 106 6.74 1.75 -5.36
CA VAL A 106 6.69 0.49 -6.13
C VAL A 106 6.76 0.77 -7.63
N LYS A 107 5.92 1.68 -8.12
CA LYS A 107 5.79 2.01 -9.54
C LYS A 107 7.06 2.59 -10.15
N THR A 108 7.73 3.49 -9.42
CA THR A 108 8.89 4.22 -9.91
C THR A 108 10.23 3.55 -9.59
N GLY A 109 10.26 2.63 -8.62
CA GLY A 109 11.49 2.03 -8.11
C GLY A 109 12.36 3.00 -7.29
N GLN A 110 11.82 4.14 -6.88
CA GLN A 110 12.49 5.16 -6.08
C GLN A 110 11.56 5.60 -4.94
N VAL A 111 12.13 6.02 -3.81
CA VAL A 111 11.33 6.56 -2.70
C VAL A 111 10.58 7.80 -3.18
N VAL A 112 9.26 7.77 -3.03
CA VAL A 112 8.37 8.88 -3.34
C VAL A 112 7.74 9.38 -2.04
N ASP A 113 8.03 10.63 -1.72
CA ASP A 113 7.50 11.32 -0.54
C ASP A 113 7.35 12.81 -0.82
N GLY A 114 6.27 13.40 -0.30
CA GLY A 114 5.96 14.82 -0.51
C GLY A 114 6.97 15.79 0.09
N GLU A 115 7.78 15.36 1.05
CA GLU A 115 8.85 16.19 1.65
C GLU A 115 10.12 16.22 0.81
N ILE A 116 10.25 15.35 -0.18
CA ILE A 116 11.38 15.37 -1.10
C ILE A 116 11.22 16.55 -2.06
N PRO A 117 12.19 17.47 -2.15
CA PRO A 117 12.09 18.64 -3.03
C PRO A 117 11.77 18.29 -4.47
N GLY A 118 10.74 18.91 -5.04
CA GLY A 118 10.30 18.68 -6.41
C GLY A 118 9.50 17.41 -6.64
N CYS A 119 9.35 16.55 -5.64
CA CYS A 119 8.64 15.28 -5.79
C CYS A 119 7.14 15.46 -6.04
N ILE A 120 6.52 16.44 -5.37
CA ILE A 120 5.08 16.73 -5.57
C ILE A 120 4.79 17.14 -7.01
N GLU A 121 5.54 18.08 -7.56
CA GLU A 121 5.32 18.63 -8.90
C GLU A 121 5.72 17.68 -10.02
N ASN A 122 6.83 16.96 -9.83
CA ASN A 122 7.45 16.18 -10.91
C ASN A 122 7.07 14.70 -10.92
N VAL A 123 6.61 14.17 -9.78
CA VAL A 123 6.27 12.74 -9.64
C VAL A 123 4.85 12.52 -9.15
N ILE A 124 4.50 13.07 -7.98
CA ILE A 124 3.22 12.74 -7.32
C ILE A 124 2.05 13.26 -8.15
N ARG A 125 2.01 14.56 -8.42
CA ARG A 125 0.90 15.18 -9.15
C ARG A 125 0.70 14.61 -10.56
N PRO A 126 1.72 14.52 -11.42
CA PRO A 126 1.57 13.92 -12.74
C PRO A 126 1.13 12.45 -12.70
N SER A 127 1.65 11.68 -11.75
CA SER A 127 1.26 10.28 -11.58
C SER A 127 -0.20 10.16 -11.14
N MET A 128 -0.64 10.96 -10.17
CA MET A 128 -2.04 10.95 -9.71
C MET A 128 -3.00 11.35 -10.82
N GLU A 129 -2.68 12.37 -11.61
CA GLU A 129 -3.50 12.80 -12.75
C GLU A 129 -3.64 11.67 -13.78
N ALA A 130 -2.58 10.94 -14.07
CA ALA A 130 -2.59 9.82 -15.01
C ALA A 130 -3.30 8.58 -14.44
N ASP A 131 -3.16 8.30 -13.14
CA ASP A 131 -3.62 7.07 -12.49
C ASP A 131 -5.04 7.18 -11.96
N HIS A 132 -5.52 8.38 -11.62
CA HIS A 132 -6.83 8.60 -11.03
C HIS A 132 -8.01 8.04 -11.85
N PRO A 133 -8.07 8.16 -13.18
CA PRO A 133 -9.16 7.56 -13.95
C PRO A 133 -9.21 6.04 -13.82
N LYS A 134 -8.06 5.37 -13.79
CA LYS A 134 -7.97 3.91 -13.62
C LYS A 134 -8.40 3.48 -12.22
N TRP A 135 -7.95 4.20 -11.21
CA TRP A 135 -8.36 3.98 -9.83
C TRP A 135 -9.87 4.15 -9.67
N ARG A 136 -10.44 5.22 -10.20
CA ARG A 136 -11.87 5.48 -10.14
C ARG A 136 -12.69 4.36 -10.78
N ALA A 137 -12.33 3.93 -11.98
CA ALA A 137 -13.00 2.84 -12.68
C ALA A 137 -12.94 1.53 -11.88
N TYR A 138 -11.79 1.22 -11.28
CA TYR A 138 -11.62 0.04 -10.43
C TYR A 138 -12.52 0.09 -9.18
N VAL A 139 -12.56 1.22 -8.48
CA VAL A 139 -13.42 1.40 -7.30
C VAL A 139 -14.90 1.29 -7.64
N GLU A 140 -15.33 1.89 -8.74
CA GLU A 140 -16.72 1.81 -9.22
C GLU A 140 -17.10 0.35 -9.55
N GLN A 141 -16.21 -0.40 -10.21
CA GLN A 141 -16.42 -1.82 -10.48
C GLN A 141 -16.52 -2.65 -9.18
N LYS A 142 -15.61 -2.44 -8.24
CA LYS A 142 -15.59 -3.16 -6.96
C LYS A 142 -16.83 -2.84 -6.11
N ALA A 143 -17.28 -1.60 -6.11
CA ALA A 143 -18.52 -1.21 -5.44
C ALA A 143 -19.73 -1.92 -6.07
N LYS A 144 -19.79 -1.98 -7.39
CA LYS A 144 -20.86 -2.69 -8.11
C LYS A 144 -20.87 -4.17 -7.76
N GLU A 145 -19.73 -4.85 -7.84
CA GLU A 145 -19.58 -6.27 -7.47
C GLU A 145 -20.03 -6.52 -6.02
N PHE A 146 -19.69 -5.62 -5.09
CA PHE A 146 -20.09 -5.72 -3.69
C PHE A 146 -21.60 -5.61 -3.50
N TYR A 147 -22.24 -4.61 -4.13
CA TYR A 147 -23.69 -4.40 -3.98
C TYR A 147 -24.54 -5.41 -4.75
N GLU A 148 -24.03 -6.00 -5.83
CA GLU A 148 -24.72 -7.02 -6.60
C GLU A 148 -24.55 -8.43 -5.99
N ASN A 149 -23.66 -8.64 -5.04
CA ASN A 149 -23.45 -9.92 -4.39
C ASN A 149 -24.62 -10.19 -3.39
N PRO A 150 -25.42 -11.27 -3.60
CA PRO A 150 -26.52 -11.61 -2.71
C PRO A 150 -26.13 -11.85 -1.25
N GLU A 151 -24.88 -12.27 -0.99
CA GLU A 151 -24.38 -12.50 0.36
C GLU A 151 -24.14 -11.19 1.14
N ASN A 152 -24.12 -10.05 0.45
CA ASN A 152 -23.93 -8.74 1.05
C ASN A 152 -25.24 -7.98 1.25
N GLN A 153 -26.37 -8.52 0.76
CA GLN A 153 -27.70 -8.01 0.96
C GLN A 153 -28.36 -8.70 2.16
#